data_7dd1bbb85d2b79c4aa81af5fa9ac5aa6
#
_entry.id   7dd1bbb85d2b79c4aa81af5fa9ac5aa6
#
_cell.length_a   1.000
_cell.length_b   1.000
_cell.length_c   1.000
_cell.angle_alpha   90.00
_cell.angle_beta   90.00
_cell.angle_gamma   90.00
#
_symmetry.space_group_name_H-M   'P 1'
#
loop_
_entity.id
_entity.type
_entity.pdbx_description
1 polymer ?
#
loop_
_entity_poly.entity_id
_entity_poly.type
_entity_poly.pdbx_seq_one_letter_code
_entity_poly.pdbx_strand_id
1 'polypeptide(L)'
;MSTKEKIQEEIDILDQETHQHEIILHNDDVNTFDFVIDSLIQVCDHTLEQAEQCTILVHYKGKCTVKSGEYKDLEPRCSKLLQLGLSAELV
;
A
#
# COMPACT_ATOMS: atom_id res chain seq x y z
N MET A 1 18.17 -25.96 -20.75
CA MET A 1 17.00 -25.72 -19.91
C MET A 1 15.78 -26.42 -20.51
N SER A 2 14.98 -27.08 -19.69
CA SER A 2 13.80 -27.78 -20.19
C SER A 2 12.68 -26.79 -20.50
N THR A 3 11.73 -27.19 -21.32
CA THR A 3 10.55 -26.37 -21.62
C THR A 3 9.76 -26.04 -20.36
N LYS A 4 9.69 -26.99 -19.43
CA LYS A 4 8.99 -26.81 -18.16
C LYS A 4 9.61 -25.70 -17.32
N GLU A 5 10.93 -25.65 -17.23
CA GLU A 5 11.64 -24.61 -16.49
C GLU A 5 11.44 -23.23 -17.12
N LYS A 6 11.46 -23.17 -18.45
CA LYS A 6 11.25 -21.94 -19.18
C LYS A 6 9.83 -21.39 -18.96
N ILE A 7 8.83 -22.27 -18.96
CA ILE A 7 7.44 -21.88 -18.69
C ILE A 7 7.30 -21.34 -17.26
N GLN A 8 7.96 -21.98 -16.29
CA GLN A 8 7.92 -21.54 -14.91
C GLN A 8 8.55 -20.15 -14.74
N GLU A 9 9.64 -19.87 -15.40
CA GLU A 9 10.26 -18.53 -15.38
C GLU A 9 9.32 -17.48 -15.95
N GLU A 10 8.63 -17.76 -17.04
CA GLU A 10 7.68 -16.85 -17.65
C GLU A 10 6.50 -16.58 -16.73
N ILE A 11 5.99 -17.60 -16.03
CA ILE A 11 4.91 -17.46 -15.07
C ILE A 11 5.35 -16.60 -13.89
N ASP A 12 6.55 -16.83 -13.37
CA ASP A 12 7.09 -16.06 -12.23
C ASP A 12 7.25 -14.58 -12.59
N ILE A 13 7.72 -14.29 -13.81
CA ILE A 13 7.85 -12.91 -14.29
C ILE A 13 6.48 -12.26 -14.43
N LEU A 14 5.49 -12.96 -14.99
CA LEU A 14 4.14 -12.46 -15.13
C LEU A 14 3.50 -12.17 -13.77
N ASP A 15 3.70 -13.05 -12.79
CA ASP A 15 3.22 -12.83 -11.43
C ASP A 15 3.79 -11.55 -10.84
N GLN A 16 5.09 -11.31 -11.00
CA GLN A 16 5.73 -10.10 -10.49
C GLN A 16 5.22 -8.83 -11.18
N GLU A 17 4.93 -8.90 -12.48
CA GLU A 17 4.50 -7.74 -13.24
C GLU A 17 3.00 -7.48 -13.13
N THR A 18 2.18 -8.52 -13.02
CA THR A 18 0.72 -8.41 -13.06
C THR A 18 0.06 -8.64 -11.71
N HIS A 19 0.79 -9.21 -10.75
CA HIS A 19 0.25 -9.46 -9.43
C HIS A 19 -0.12 -8.15 -8.75
N GLN A 20 -1.33 -8.09 -8.19
CA GLN A 20 -1.73 -6.94 -7.41
C GLN A 20 -1.03 -6.93 -6.06
N HIS A 21 -0.47 -5.80 -5.75
CA HIS A 21 0.15 -5.51 -4.47
C HIS A 21 -0.77 -4.63 -3.64
N GLU A 22 -0.43 -4.45 -2.39
CA GLU A 22 -1.20 -3.61 -1.48
C GLU A 22 -0.26 -2.78 -0.62
N ILE A 23 -0.69 -1.56 -0.32
CA ILE A 23 -0.07 -0.77 0.73
C ILE A 23 -0.90 -0.97 1.99
N ILE A 24 -0.25 -1.44 3.05
CA ILE A 24 -0.88 -1.61 4.35
C ILE A 24 -0.36 -0.51 5.26
N LEU A 25 -1.29 0.25 5.85
CA LEU A 25 -0.96 1.26 6.83
C LEU A 25 -1.16 0.67 8.22
N HIS A 26 -0.13 0.75 9.04
CA HIS A 26 -0.15 0.27 10.43
C HIS A 26 -0.35 1.42 11.39
N ASN A 27 -0.96 1.13 12.53
CA ASN A 27 -1.16 2.12 13.57
C ASN A 27 0.18 2.54 14.18
N ASP A 28 0.28 3.83 14.51
CA ASP A 28 1.36 4.36 15.30
C ASP A 28 0.79 5.38 16.30
N ASP A 29 1.58 5.75 17.32
CA ASP A 29 1.14 6.64 18.36
C ASP A 29 1.62 8.08 18.15
N VAL A 30 2.23 8.37 17.00
CA VAL A 30 2.86 9.67 16.74
C VAL A 30 2.00 10.57 15.89
N ASN A 31 1.34 10.02 14.86
CA ASN A 31 0.62 10.81 13.87
C ASN A 31 -0.82 11.05 14.30
N THR A 32 -1.29 12.29 14.10
CA THR A 32 -2.68 12.64 14.39
C THR A 32 -3.62 12.08 13.33
N PHE A 33 -4.90 11.96 13.66
CA PHE A 33 -5.93 11.56 12.70
C PHE A 33 -5.93 12.46 11.46
N ASP A 34 -5.92 13.77 11.68
CA ASP A 34 -5.96 14.76 10.60
C ASP A 34 -4.75 14.59 9.66
N PHE A 35 -3.58 14.37 10.23
CA PHE A 35 -2.38 14.18 9.42
C PHE A 35 -2.45 12.91 8.58
N VAL A 36 -2.94 11.81 9.16
CA VAL A 36 -3.10 10.53 8.44
C VAL A 36 -4.12 10.70 7.32
N ILE A 37 -5.27 11.33 7.62
CA ILE A 37 -6.31 11.60 6.62
C ILE A 37 -5.76 12.41 5.45
N ASP A 38 -5.08 13.52 5.73
CA ASP A 38 -4.49 14.36 4.68
C ASP A 38 -3.46 13.60 3.86
N SER A 39 -2.64 12.80 4.50
CA SER A 39 -1.61 12.00 3.83
C SER A 39 -2.23 10.97 2.87
N LEU A 40 -3.30 10.31 3.28
CA LEU A 40 -3.99 9.33 2.43
C LEU A 40 -4.66 10.00 1.24
N ILE A 41 -5.23 11.18 1.42
CA ILE A 41 -5.83 11.95 0.33
C ILE A 41 -4.75 12.33 -0.69
N GLN A 42 -3.63 12.88 -0.23
CA GLN A 42 -2.57 13.37 -1.10
C GLN A 42 -1.79 12.25 -1.79
N VAL A 43 -1.50 11.17 -1.08
CA VAL A 43 -0.59 10.13 -1.58
C VAL A 43 -1.34 8.97 -2.22
N CYS A 44 -2.49 8.60 -1.69
CA CYS A 44 -3.25 7.44 -2.15
C CYS A 44 -4.50 7.80 -2.93
N ASP A 45 -4.71 9.07 -3.24
CA ASP A 45 -5.88 9.57 -3.99
C ASP A 45 -7.21 9.21 -3.34
N HIS A 46 -7.23 9.14 -2.02
CA HIS A 46 -8.46 8.87 -1.28
C HIS A 46 -9.40 10.05 -1.35
N THR A 47 -10.70 9.78 -1.37
CA THR A 47 -11.70 10.77 -1.00
C THR A 47 -11.58 11.02 0.50
N LEU A 48 -12.16 12.10 0.98
CA LEU A 48 -12.18 12.38 2.41
C LEU A 48 -12.81 11.23 3.20
N GLU A 49 -13.92 10.69 2.70
CA GLU A 49 -14.61 9.57 3.36
C GLU A 49 -13.74 8.31 3.42
N GLN A 50 -13.06 7.97 2.32
CA GLN A 50 -12.16 6.82 2.29
C GLN A 50 -11.03 6.99 3.30
N ALA A 51 -10.41 8.17 3.33
CA ALA A 51 -9.31 8.46 4.22
C ALA A 51 -9.73 8.40 5.68
N GLU A 52 -10.90 8.94 6.00
CA GLU A 52 -11.46 8.89 7.36
C GLU A 52 -11.72 7.45 7.78
N GLN A 53 -12.32 6.64 6.92
CA GLN A 53 -12.62 5.25 7.22
C GLN A 53 -11.35 4.42 7.43
N CYS A 54 -10.36 4.60 6.57
CA CYS A 54 -9.08 3.90 6.72
C CYS A 54 -8.37 4.32 8.01
N THR A 55 -8.40 5.60 8.34
CA THR A 55 -7.78 6.11 9.57
C THR A 55 -8.43 5.50 10.81
N ILE A 56 -9.75 5.40 10.82
CA ILE A 56 -10.49 4.76 11.91
C ILE A 56 -10.11 3.28 12.02
N LEU A 57 -10.07 2.57 10.90
CA LEU A 57 -9.71 1.15 10.88
C LEU A 57 -8.29 0.92 11.38
N VAL A 58 -7.35 1.75 10.97
CA VAL A 58 -5.96 1.68 11.44
C VAL A 58 -5.91 1.85 12.95
N HIS A 59 -6.66 2.81 13.49
CA HIS A 59 -6.67 3.08 14.93
C HIS A 59 -7.27 1.92 15.74
N TYR A 60 -8.41 1.39 15.30
CA TYR A 60 -9.13 0.36 16.07
C TYR A 60 -8.69 -1.06 15.76
N LYS A 61 -8.28 -1.35 14.53
CA LYS A 61 -7.90 -2.70 14.11
C LYS A 61 -6.38 -2.90 14.02
N GLY A 62 -5.62 -1.81 14.10
CA GLY A 62 -4.17 -1.86 14.03
C GLY A 62 -3.59 -1.72 12.64
N LYS A 63 -4.37 -1.99 11.59
CA LYS A 63 -3.92 -1.84 10.21
C LYS A 63 -5.09 -1.76 9.24
N CYS A 64 -4.82 -1.25 8.05
CA CYS A 64 -5.79 -1.18 6.96
C CYS A 64 -5.06 -1.15 5.62
N THR A 65 -5.60 -1.86 4.63
CA THR A 65 -5.13 -1.73 3.25
C THR A 65 -5.63 -0.39 2.71
N VAL A 66 -4.70 0.50 2.37
CA VAL A 66 -5.06 1.86 1.93
C VAL A 66 -5.06 2.02 0.41
N LYS A 67 -4.35 1.15 -0.31
CA LYS A 67 -4.38 1.14 -1.76
C LYS A 67 -3.91 -0.19 -2.29
N SER A 68 -4.51 -0.62 -3.42
CA SER A 68 -4.12 -1.83 -4.12
C SER A 68 -3.79 -1.47 -5.57
N GLY A 69 -2.92 -2.24 -6.19
CA GLY A 69 -2.56 -2.02 -7.59
C GLY A 69 -1.23 -2.64 -7.94
N GLU A 70 -0.63 -2.13 -9.01
CA GLU A 70 0.66 -2.63 -9.49
C GLU A 70 1.81 -2.07 -8.66
N TYR A 71 2.86 -2.85 -8.55
CA TYR A 71 4.05 -2.47 -7.79
C TYR A 71 4.60 -1.10 -8.20
N LYS A 72 4.68 -0.85 -9.52
CA LYS A 72 5.24 0.39 -10.04
C LYS A 72 4.46 1.63 -9.60
N ASP A 73 3.15 1.49 -9.41
CA ASP A 73 2.31 2.57 -8.91
C ASP A 73 2.41 2.71 -7.40
N LEU A 74 2.43 1.58 -6.69
CA LEU A 74 2.37 1.59 -5.23
C LEU A 74 3.71 1.91 -4.55
N GLU A 75 4.81 1.51 -5.16
CA GLU A 75 6.13 1.69 -4.56
C GLU A 75 6.44 3.17 -4.24
N PRO A 76 6.30 4.12 -5.17
CA PRO A 76 6.54 5.52 -4.84
C PRO A 76 5.55 6.09 -3.83
N ARG A 77 4.31 5.59 -3.83
CA ARG A 77 3.31 6.02 -2.84
C ARG A 77 3.67 5.52 -1.44
N CYS A 78 4.08 4.26 -1.33
CA CYS A 78 4.52 3.71 -0.05
C CYS A 78 5.74 4.46 0.48
N SER A 79 6.72 4.71 -0.38
CA SER A 79 7.91 5.50 -0.04
C SER A 79 7.52 6.89 0.47
N LYS A 80 6.54 7.53 -0.17
CA LYS A 80 6.09 8.86 0.24
C LYS A 80 5.43 8.83 1.61
N LEU A 81 4.61 7.82 1.88
CA LEU A 81 3.98 7.67 3.20
C LEU A 81 5.05 7.49 4.28
N LEU A 82 6.08 6.68 4.01
CA LEU A 82 7.19 6.49 4.93
C LEU A 82 7.97 7.79 5.16
N GLN A 83 8.20 8.57 4.11
CA GLN A 83 8.86 9.88 4.22
C GLN A 83 8.06 10.85 5.08
N LEU A 84 6.73 10.76 5.03
CA LEU A 84 5.85 11.58 5.86
C LEU A 84 5.78 11.10 7.31
N GLY A 85 6.42 9.99 7.63
CA GLY A 85 6.47 9.46 8.98
C GLY A 85 5.36 8.49 9.34
N LEU A 86 4.61 8.01 8.34
CA LEU A 86 3.59 6.98 8.57
C LEU A 86 4.23 5.58 8.51
N SER A 87 3.57 4.63 9.15
CA SER A 87 4.05 3.24 9.18
C SER A 87 3.38 2.45 8.06
N ALA A 88 3.93 2.56 6.86
CA ALA A 88 3.37 1.92 5.66
C ALA A 88 4.23 0.75 5.22
N GLU A 89 3.57 -0.25 4.64
CA GLU A 89 4.21 -1.47 4.17
C GLU A 89 3.67 -1.85 2.81
N LEU A 90 4.55 -2.20 1.88
CA LEU A 90 4.15 -2.70 0.56
C LEU A 90 4.26 -4.23 0.54
N VAL A 91 3.16 -4.88 0.26
CA VAL A 91 3.10 -6.36 0.23
C VAL A 91 2.65 -6.89 -1.12
#